data_f7f16b21866d423c7c8e665a37cf710b
#
_entry.id   f7f16b21866d423c7c8e665a37cf710b
#
_cell.length_a   1.000
_cell.length_b   1.000
_cell.length_c   1.000
_cell.angle_alpha   90.00
_cell.angle_beta   90.00
_cell.angle_gamma   90.00
#
_symmetry.space_group_name_H-M   'P 1'
#
loop_
_entity.id
_entity.type
_entity.pdbx_description
1 polymer ?
#
loop_
_entity_poly.entity_id
_entity_poly.type
_entity_poly.pdbx_seq_one_letter_code
_entity_poly.pdbx_strand_id
1 'polypeptide(L)'
;MRLSSNTIYEVGTNMMLQQQEALIKTQQQLSTGKRIVTPSDDPIAAAQALSITQAASVNEQYAVNRKSASSSLMLEENVLKEITSVLQDVHQTAVSAGNASYSDADRKARATELRSHLESLVTLANSTDDKGQFLFSGYQANTKPFVQTGMNVQYAGDQGQRLTQVSSSRQLAVSDAGADVFERIKNGNGVFKTAADPVNTGTGIIDVGSVINPASLTGDDYEISFTVTNGVTTFDVVNA
;
A
#
# COMPACT_ATOMS: atom_id res chain seq x y z
N MET A 1 -42.72 73.71 -6.84
CA MET A 1 -41.26 73.60 -6.58
C MET A 1 -40.53 74.20 -7.80
N ARG A 2 -39.76 75.30 -7.65
CA ARG A 2 -38.87 75.75 -8.72
C ARG A 2 -37.58 74.90 -8.68
N LEU A 3 -37.40 74.03 -9.63
CA LEU A 3 -36.11 73.34 -9.82
C LEU A 3 -35.11 74.37 -10.33
N SER A 4 -34.01 74.54 -9.62
CA SER A 4 -32.93 75.46 -10.04
C SER A 4 -32.28 74.84 -11.30
N SER A 5 -31.90 75.65 -12.29
CA SER A 5 -31.19 75.23 -13.49
C SER A 5 -29.87 74.47 -13.13
N ASN A 6 -29.27 74.86 -12.02
CA ASN A 6 -28.06 74.21 -11.51
C ASN A 6 -28.32 72.75 -11.08
N THR A 7 -29.45 72.47 -10.42
CA THR A 7 -29.83 71.10 -10.01
C THR A 7 -30.08 70.20 -11.21
N ILE A 8 -30.66 70.71 -12.30
CA ILE A 8 -30.88 69.93 -13.54
C ILE A 8 -29.55 69.60 -14.20
N TYR A 9 -28.58 70.54 -14.19
CA TYR A 9 -27.25 70.28 -14.74
C TYR A 9 -26.46 69.34 -13.92
N GLU A 10 -26.49 69.38 -12.59
CA GLU A 10 -25.86 68.41 -11.68
C GLU A 10 -26.46 67.02 -11.83
N VAL A 11 -27.77 66.92 -11.95
CA VAL A 11 -28.43 65.57 -12.20
C VAL A 11 -28.01 65.02 -13.56
N GLY A 12 -27.93 65.84 -14.59
CA GLY A 12 -27.47 65.44 -15.91
C GLY A 12 -26.03 64.92 -15.95
N THR A 13 -25.14 65.70 -15.29
CA THR A 13 -23.72 65.26 -15.18
C THR A 13 -23.57 64.01 -14.37
N ASN A 14 -24.28 63.85 -13.26
CA ASN A 14 -24.24 62.65 -12.45
C ASN A 14 -24.77 61.41 -13.21
N MET A 15 -25.84 61.55 -14.00
CA MET A 15 -26.34 60.49 -14.87
C MET A 15 -25.31 60.05 -15.94
N MET A 16 -24.62 60.98 -16.56
CA MET A 16 -23.58 60.70 -17.54
C MET A 16 -22.39 59.96 -16.92
N LEU A 17 -21.95 60.36 -15.71
CA LEU A 17 -20.88 59.69 -14.97
C LEU A 17 -21.27 58.25 -14.61
N GLN A 18 -22.49 58.04 -14.15
CA GLN A 18 -23.01 56.67 -13.87
C GLN A 18 -23.07 55.80 -15.11
N GLN A 19 -23.49 56.34 -16.26
CA GLN A 19 -23.48 55.59 -17.52
C GLN A 19 -22.07 55.26 -17.99
N GLN A 20 -21.12 56.17 -17.82
CA GLN A 20 -19.72 55.94 -18.13
C GLN A 20 -19.12 54.84 -17.26
N GLU A 21 -19.40 54.87 -15.97
CA GLU A 21 -18.98 53.81 -15.02
C GLU A 21 -19.56 52.43 -15.39
N ALA A 22 -20.85 52.38 -15.70
CA ALA A 22 -21.51 51.15 -16.15
C ALA A 22 -20.91 50.61 -17.46
N LEU A 23 -20.54 51.48 -18.40
CA LEU A 23 -19.89 51.12 -19.65
C LEU A 23 -18.51 50.51 -19.39
N ILE A 24 -17.69 51.17 -18.58
CA ILE A 24 -16.34 50.67 -18.21
C ILE A 24 -16.45 49.31 -17.53
N LYS A 25 -17.38 49.15 -16.60
CA LYS A 25 -17.64 47.86 -15.93
C LYS A 25 -18.00 46.77 -16.92
N THR A 26 -18.92 47.04 -17.87
CA THR A 26 -19.31 46.08 -18.90
C THR A 26 -18.13 45.71 -19.82
N GLN A 27 -17.29 46.66 -20.18
CA GLN A 27 -16.07 46.42 -20.95
C GLN A 27 -15.08 45.54 -20.20
N GLN A 28 -14.89 45.77 -18.90
CA GLN A 28 -14.05 44.91 -18.05
C GLN A 28 -14.60 43.49 -17.94
N GLN A 29 -15.92 43.33 -17.74
CA GLN A 29 -16.59 42.04 -17.73
C GLN A 29 -16.41 41.27 -19.06
N LEU A 30 -16.56 41.98 -20.18
CA LEU A 30 -16.37 41.39 -21.51
C LEU A 30 -14.91 40.99 -21.76
N SER A 31 -13.97 41.85 -21.38
CA SER A 31 -12.52 41.61 -21.54
C SER A 31 -12.03 40.43 -20.68
N THR A 32 -12.53 40.31 -19.46
CA THR A 32 -12.13 39.25 -18.51
C THR A 32 -12.94 37.96 -18.65
N GLY A 33 -14.10 38.01 -19.34
CA GLY A 33 -15.06 36.92 -19.41
C GLY A 33 -15.72 36.56 -18.07
N LYS A 34 -15.55 37.44 -17.05
CA LYS A 34 -16.05 37.21 -15.69
C LYS A 34 -17.16 38.22 -15.36
N ARG A 35 -18.27 37.73 -14.80
CA ARG A 35 -19.39 38.59 -14.32
C ARG A 35 -18.96 39.43 -13.11
N ILE A 36 -18.16 38.87 -12.22
CA ILE A 36 -17.63 39.51 -11.01
C ILE A 36 -16.15 39.81 -11.27
N VAL A 37 -15.79 41.07 -11.38
CA VAL A 37 -14.41 41.48 -11.61
C VAL A 37 -13.76 41.89 -10.30
N THR A 38 -14.51 42.56 -9.42
CA THR A 38 -14.04 42.97 -8.09
C THR A 38 -14.95 42.39 -7.00
N PRO A 39 -14.43 42.14 -5.78
CA PRO A 39 -15.26 41.70 -4.65
C PRO A 39 -16.38 42.68 -4.27
N SER A 40 -16.21 43.95 -4.65
CA SER A 40 -17.22 45.01 -4.43
C SER A 40 -18.45 44.88 -5.34
N ASP A 41 -18.34 44.17 -6.47
CA ASP A 41 -19.45 44.00 -7.41
C ASP A 41 -20.56 43.10 -6.83
N ASP A 42 -20.14 42.01 -6.16
CA ASP A 42 -21.03 41.05 -5.52
C ASP A 42 -20.22 40.29 -4.44
N PRO A 43 -20.20 40.80 -3.20
CA PRO A 43 -19.38 40.24 -2.13
C PRO A 43 -19.77 38.80 -1.77
N ILE A 44 -21.07 38.47 -1.88
CA ILE A 44 -21.57 37.13 -1.57
C ILE A 44 -21.09 36.11 -2.63
N ALA A 45 -21.28 36.46 -3.89
CA ALA A 45 -20.85 35.59 -4.98
C ALA A 45 -19.31 35.52 -5.08
N ALA A 46 -18.57 36.57 -4.74
CA ALA A 46 -17.10 36.55 -4.66
C ALA A 46 -16.61 35.60 -3.56
N ALA A 47 -17.24 35.63 -2.38
CA ALA A 47 -16.93 34.68 -1.30
C ALA A 47 -17.24 33.23 -1.69
N GLN A 48 -18.36 32.98 -2.37
CA GLN A 48 -18.70 31.64 -2.90
C GLN A 48 -17.71 31.19 -3.96
N ALA A 49 -17.32 32.03 -4.89
CA ALA A 49 -16.34 31.74 -5.92
C ALA A 49 -14.98 31.36 -5.32
N LEU A 50 -14.55 32.10 -4.27
CA LEU A 50 -13.32 31.76 -3.54
C LEU A 50 -13.41 30.37 -2.87
N SER A 51 -14.52 30.08 -2.19
CA SER A 51 -14.76 28.79 -1.55
C SER A 51 -14.74 27.63 -2.56
N ILE A 52 -15.38 27.79 -3.72
CA ILE A 52 -15.39 26.80 -4.80
C ILE A 52 -13.98 26.61 -5.37
N THR A 53 -13.25 27.70 -5.58
CA THR A 53 -11.87 27.65 -6.09
C THR A 53 -10.96 26.90 -5.11
N GLN A 54 -11.11 27.16 -3.82
CA GLN A 54 -10.36 26.45 -2.79
C GLN A 54 -10.73 24.95 -2.74
N ALA A 55 -12.00 24.61 -2.83
CA ALA A 55 -12.45 23.22 -2.91
C ALA A 55 -11.92 22.52 -4.17
N ALA A 56 -11.88 23.20 -5.31
CA ALA A 56 -11.29 22.69 -6.54
C ALA A 56 -9.78 22.42 -6.38
N SER A 57 -9.02 23.35 -5.81
CA SER A 57 -7.59 23.16 -5.53
C SER A 57 -7.33 21.97 -4.61
N VAL A 58 -8.12 21.79 -3.56
CA VAL A 58 -8.01 20.63 -2.65
C VAL A 58 -8.31 19.32 -3.40
N ASN A 59 -9.33 19.30 -4.26
CA ASN A 59 -9.64 18.13 -5.07
C ASN A 59 -8.54 17.79 -6.09
N GLU A 60 -7.90 18.80 -6.65
CA GLU A 60 -6.74 18.61 -7.53
C GLU A 60 -5.56 18.02 -6.75
N GLN A 61 -5.28 18.51 -5.54
CA GLN A 61 -4.28 17.91 -4.65
C GLN A 61 -4.60 16.43 -4.34
N TYR A 62 -5.85 16.10 -4.08
CA TYR A 62 -6.25 14.70 -3.91
C TYR A 62 -6.04 13.87 -5.18
N ALA A 63 -6.22 14.44 -6.36
CA ALA A 63 -5.95 13.75 -7.62
C ALA A 63 -4.44 13.45 -7.77
N VAL A 64 -3.58 14.42 -7.46
CA VAL A 64 -2.12 14.22 -7.44
C VAL A 64 -1.73 13.15 -6.42
N ASN A 65 -2.28 13.21 -5.21
CA ASN A 65 -2.02 12.23 -4.15
C ASN A 65 -2.42 10.83 -4.58
N ARG A 66 -3.60 10.65 -5.20
CA ARG A 66 -4.05 9.35 -5.72
C ARG A 66 -3.10 8.80 -6.79
N LYS A 67 -2.64 9.66 -7.69
CA LYS A 67 -1.67 9.26 -8.72
C LYS A 67 -0.35 8.80 -8.10
N SER A 68 0.17 9.55 -7.13
CA SER A 68 1.39 9.19 -6.41
C SER A 68 1.22 7.89 -5.64
N ALA A 69 0.10 7.72 -4.93
CA ALA A 69 -0.22 6.49 -4.21
C ALA A 69 -0.29 5.28 -5.15
N SER A 70 -0.95 5.42 -6.30
CA SER A 70 -1.02 4.36 -7.31
C SER A 70 0.36 3.99 -7.85
N SER A 71 1.24 4.96 -8.09
CA SER A 71 2.60 4.69 -8.56
C SER A 71 3.43 3.95 -7.50
N SER A 72 3.32 4.34 -6.23
CA SER A 72 4.03 3.65 -5.12
C SER A 72 3.57 2.21 -4.96
N LEU A 73 2.25 1.98 -4.98
CA LEU A 73 1.67 0.64 -4.84
C LEU A 73 1.98 -0.26 -6.06
N MET A 74 2.02 0.29 -7.27
CA MET A 74 2.45 -0.45 -8.46
C MET A 74 3.92 -0.88 -8.37
N LEU A 75 4.79 -0.01 -7.85
CA LEU A 75 6.20 -0.34 -7.66
C LEU A 75 6.35 -1.46 -6.63
N GLU A 76 5.65 -1.36 -5.52
CA GLU A 76 5.65 -2.39 -4.47
C GLU A 76 5.09 -3.73 -4.99
N GLU A 77 3.98 -3.70 -5.74
CA GLU A 77 3.41 -4.89 -6.37
C GLU A 77 4.39 -5.56 -7.34
N ASN A 78 5.15 -4.78 -8.13
CA ASN A 78 6.15 -5.33 -9.03
C ASN A 78 7.28 -6.02 -8.26
N VAL A 79 7.80 -5.40 -7.21
CA VAL A 79 8.82 -6.00 -6.35
C VAL A 79 8.30 -7.29 -5.69
N LEU A 80 7.08 -7.31 -5.20
CA LEU A 80 6.46 -8.51 -4.61
C LEU A 80 6.27 -9.64 -5.64
N LYS A 81 5.97 -9.32 -6.89
CA LYS A 81 5.93 -10.31 -7.98
C LYS A 81 7.30 -10.92 -8.27
N GLU A 82 8.35 -10.09 -8.29
CA GLU A 82 9.72 -10.56 -8.47
C GLU A 82 10.16 -11.45 -7.30
N ILE A 83 9.85 -11.06 -6.06
CA ILE A 83 10.08 -11.87 -4.85
C ILE A 83 9.37 -13.22 -4.96
N THR A 84 8.12 -13.23 -5.40
CA THR A 84 7.35 -14.46 -5.59
C THR A 84 8.01 -15.39 -6.63
N SER A 85 8.53 -14.82 -7.73
CA SER A 85 9.26 -15.59 -8.74
C SER A 85 10.53 -16.23 -8.15
N VAL A 86 11.34 -15.45 -7.41
CA VAL A 86 12.54 -15.98 -6.77
C VAL A 86 12.22 -17.06 -5.75
N LEU A 87 11.12 -16.92 -4.98
CA LEU A 87 10.67 -17.95 -4.05
C LEU A 87 10.24 -19.25 -4.75
N GLN A 88 9.64 -19.15 -5.94
CA GLN A 88 9.33 -20.33 -6.76
C GLN A 88 10.60 -21.04 -7.24
N ASP A 89 11.63 -20.30 -7.65
CA ASP A 89 12.93 -20.85 -8.04
C ASP A 89 13.63 -21.50 -6.84
N VAL A 90 13.58 -20.88 -5.67
CA VAL A 90 14.07 -21.46 -4.39
C VAL A 90 13.35 -22.78 -4.10
N HIS A 91 12.04 -22.81 -4.23
CA HIS A 91 11.26 -24.04 -4.00
C HIS A 91 11.67 -25.14 -4.97
N GLN A 92 11.79 -24.85 -6.26
CA GLN A 92 12.23 -25.83 -7.28
C GLN A 92 13.64 -26.33 -7.00
N THR A 93 14.56 -25.43 -6.66
CA THR A 93 15.95 -25.81 -6.32
C THR A 93 16.00 -26.67 -5.05
N ALA A 94 15.21 -26.35 -4.03
CA ALA A 94 15.11 -27.12 -2.79
C ALA A 94 14.54 -28.53 -3.04
N VAL A 95 13.47 -28.65 -3.81
CA VAL A 95 12.89 -29.96 -4.21
C VAL A 95 13.90 -30.78 -4.99
N SER A 96 14.61 -30.15 -5.95
CA SER A 96 15.64 -30.87 -6.73
C SER A 96 16.83 -31.32 -5.87
N ALA A 97 17.21 -30.51 -4.88
CA ALA A 97 18.31 -30.85 -3.95
C ALA A 97 18.02 -32.07 -3.07
N GLY A 98 16.75 -32.43 -2.86
CA GLY A 98 16.30 -33.63 -2.17
C GLY A 98 16.54 -34.96 -2.96
N ASN A 99 16.97 -34.89 -4.22
CA ASN A 99 17.22 -36.09 -5.03
C ASN A 99 18.40 -36.86 -4.50
N ALA A 100 18.15 -38.15 -4.13
CA ALA A 100 19.17 -39.04 -3.60
C ALA A 100 20.31 -39.37 -4.59
N SER A 101 20.09 -39.17 -5.89
CA SER A 101 21.09 -39.42 -6.95
C SER A 101 22.16 -38.32 -7.07
N TYR A 102 22.01 -37.21 -6.38
CA TYR A 102 23.00 -36.12 -6.45
C TYR A 102 24.25 -36.45 -5.62
N SER A 103 25.40 -36.16 -6.22
CA SER A 103 26.70 -36.20 -5.53
C SER A 103 26.81 -35.02 -4.52
N ASP A 104 27.77 -35.11 -3.62
CA ASP A 104 28.09 -34.02 -2.69
C ASP A 104 28.49 -32.73 -3.42
N ALA A 105 29.13 -32.84 -4.58
CA ALA A 105 29.48 -31.71 -5.43
C ALA A 105 28.23 -31.01 -6.00
N ASP A 106 27.25 -31.79 -6.47
CA ASP A 106 25.98 -31.29 -6.97
C ASP A 106 25.18 -30.57 -5.87
N ARG A 107 25.12 -31.19 -4.68
CA ARG A 107 24.46 -30.58 -3.50
C ARG A 107 25.12 -29.28 -3.08
N LYS A 108 26.46 -29.21 -3.15
CA LYS A 108 27.20 -27.98 -2.86
C LYS A 108 26.93 -26.88 -3.90
N ALA A 109 26.79 -27.26 -5.17
CA ALA A 109 26.37 -26.32 -6.23
C ALA A 109 24.97 -25.75 -5.97
N ARG A 110 24.00 -26.62 -5.62
CA ARG A 110 22.64 -26.19 -5.25
C ARG A 110 22.62 -25.29 -4.01
N ALA A 111 23.44 -25.58 -3.00
CA ALA A 111 23.57 -24.72 -1.84
C ALA A 111 24.12 -23.33 -2.19
N THR A 112 25.02 -23.25 -3.17
CA THR A 112 25.54 -21.95 -3.68
C THR A 112 24.46 -21.19 -4.43
N GLU A 113 23.65 -21.87 -5.24
CA GLU A 113 22.51 -21.29 -5.96
C GLU A 113 21.47 -20.74 -4.96
N LEU A 114 21.11 -21.50 -3.92
CA LEU A 114 20.20 -21.03 -2.86
C LEU A 114 20.72 -19.78 -2.13
N ARG A 115 22.05 -19.68 -1.90
CA ARG A 115 22.63 -18.45 -1.32
C ARG A 115 22.48 -17.26 -2.26
N SER A 116 22.68 -17.46 -3.55
CA SER A 116 22.45 -16.40 -4.55
C SER A 116 21.00 -15.94 -4.58
N HIS A 117 20.05 -16.86 -4.46
CA HIS A 117 18.62 -16.51 -4.32
C HIS A 117 18.35 -15.72 -3.04
N LEU A 118 18.96 -16.08 -1.91
CA LEU A 118 18.84 -15.32 -0.66
C LEU A 118 19.35 -13.89 -0.84
N GLU A 119 20.52 -13.71 -1.47
CA GLU A 119 21.07 -12.37 -1.76
C GLU A 119 20.14 -11.55 -2.66
N SER A 120 19.54 -12.20 -3.66
CA SER A 120 18.54 -11.57 -4.54
C SER A 120 17.29 -11.14 -3.76
N LEU A 121 16.77 -12.00 -2.88
CA LEU A 121 15.63 -11.68 -2.01
C LEU A 121 15.93 -10.50 -1.09
N VAL A 122 17.11 -10.47 -0.46
CA VAL A 122 17.53 -9.35 0.40
C VAL A 122 17.67 -8.06 -0.41
N THR A 123 18.12 -8.15 -1.65
CA THR A 123 18.23 -6.99 -2.55
C THR A 123 16.83 -6.46 -2.90
N LEU A 124 15.89 -7.32 -3.26
CA LEU A 124 14.51 -6.96 -3.55
C LEU A 124 13.81 -6.40 -2.31
N ALA A 125 14.01 -6.99 -1.13
CA ALA A 125 13.47 -6.49 0.13
C ALA A 125 14.04 -5.12 0.53
N ASN A 126 15.19 -4.73 -0.01
CA ASN A 126 15.80 -3.41 0.14
C ASN A 126 15.58 -2.49 -1.07
N SER A 127 14.55 -2.76 -1.88
CA SER A 127 14.22 -1.90 -3.03
C SER A 127 13.81 -0.50 -2.59
N THR A 128 14.14 0.48 -3.42
CA THR A 128 13.84 1.90 -3.17
C THR A 128 12.93 2.45 -4.26
N ASP A 129 12.23 3.51 -3.94
CA ASP A 129 11.49 4.31 -4.92
C ASP A 129 12.42 5.25 -5.70
N ASP A 130 11.86 6.03 -6.64
CA ASP A 130 12.60 7.01 -7.46
C ASP A 130 13.25 8.13 -6.64
N LYS A 131 12.87 8.28 -5.36
CA LYS A 131 13.43 9.26 -4.42
C LYS A 131 14.52 8.66 -3.54
N GLY A 132 14.85 7.38 -3.72
CA GLY A 132 15.79 6.65 -2.90
C GLY A 132 15.25 6.23 -1.53
N GLN A 133 13.92 6.28 -1.33
CA GLN A 133 13.27 5.83 -0.10
C GLN A 133 12.99 4.34 -0.18
N PHE A 134 13.32 3.60 0.88
CA PHE A 134 13.05 2.17 0.96
C PHE A 134 11.54 1.88 1.04
N LEU A 135 11.09 0.87 0.27
CA LEU A 135 9.67 0.51 0.19
C LEU A 135 9.18 -0.13 1.49
N PHE A 136 9.95 -1.05 2.07
CA PHE A 136 9.56 -1.90 3.18
C PHE A 136 10.12 -1.48 4.54
N SER A 137 10.55 -0.24 4.70
CA SER A 137 11.16 0.27 5.94
C SER A 137 10.17 0.90 6.93
N GLY A 138 8.88 0.92 6.60
CA GLY A 138 7.86 1.59 7.41
C GLY A 138 7.95 3.12 7.33
N TYR A 139 7.91 3.81 8.46
CA TYR A 139 8.11 5.27 8.52
C TYR A 139 9.56 5.70 8.33
N GLN A 140 10.52 4.81 8.60
CA GLN A 140 11.97 5.08 8.48
C GLN A 140 12.47 4.95 7.04
N ALA A 141 11.87 5.67 6.11
CA ALA A 141 12.08 5.53 4.67
C ALA A 141 13.55 5.62 4.21
N ASN A 142 14.44 6.22 5.00
CA ASN A 142 15.87 6.37 4.69
C ASN A 142 16.76 5.29 5.36
N THR A 143 16.16 4.40 6.16
CA THR A 143 16.88 3.31 6.83
C THR A 143 16.74 2.03 6.02
N LYS A 144 17.87 1.38 5.71
CA LYS A 144 17.88 0.09 5.01
C LYS A 144 17.14 -0.96 5.85
N PRO A 145 16.00 -1.51 5.35
CA PRO A 145 15.14 -2.35 6.18
C PRO A 145 15.73 -3.71 6.51
N PHE A 146 16.49 -4.34 5.60
CA PHE A 146 17.04 -5.67 5.81
C PHE A 146 18.56 -5.65 5.78
N VAL A 147 19.17 -6.02 6.91
CA VAL A 147 20.62 -6.09 7.06
C VAL A 147 21.03 -7.55 7.14
N GLN A 148 21.87 -7.98 6.17
CA GLN A 148 22.38 -9.33 6.11
C GLN A 148 23.75 -9.43 6.77
N THR A 149 23.91 -10.42 7.66
CA THR A 149 25.19 -10.77 8.29
C THR A 149 25.41 -12.27 8.12
N GLY A 150 26.16 -12.66 7.08
CA GLY A 150 26.32 -14.06 6.69
C GLY A 150 25.00 -14.67 6.18
N MET A 151 24.49 -15.69 6.89
CA MET A 151 23.19 -16.33 6.59
C MET A 151 22.02 -15.71 7.36
N ASN A 152 22.28 -14.80 8.30
CA ASN A 152 21.26 -14.14 9.09
C ASN A 152 20.86 -12.83 8.43
N VAL A 153 19.55 -12.61 8.36
CA VAL A 153 18.94 -11.35 7.89
C VAL A 153 18.12 -10.78 9.05
N GLN A 154 18.34 -9.51 9.37
CA GLN A 154 17.62 -8.82 10.43
C GLN A 154 16.84 -7.65 9.86
N TYR A 155 15.61 -7.47 10.31
CA TYR A 155 14.81 -6.32 9.99
C TYR A 155 15.18 -5.13 10.90
N ALA A 156 15.53 -4.01 10.31
CA ALA A 156 15.93 -2.78 10.99
C ALA A 156 14.96 -1.61 10.72
N GLY A 157 13.86 -1.87 10.04
CA GLY A 157 12.78 -0.90 9.82
C GLY A 157 11.81 -0.84 11.00
N ASP A 158 10.74 -0.07 10.85
CA ASP A 158 9.63 -0.05 11.80
C ASP A 158 8.36 -0.70 11.21
N GLN A 159 7.30 -0.84 12.03
CA GLN A 159 6.05 -1.50 11.67
C GLN A 159 4.98 -0.52 11.15
N GLY A 160 5.37 0.71 10.81
CA GLY A 160 4.45 1.73 10.35
C GLY A 160 4.07 1.57 8.89
N GLN A 161 2.87 2.05 8.54
CA GLN A 161 2.42 2.19 7.16
C GLN A 161 2.28 3.67 6.83
N ARG A 162 2.90 4.11 5.74
CA ARG A 162 2.77 5.49 5.28
C ARG A 162 1.40 5.70 4.67
N LEU A 163 0.68 6.71 5.18
CA LEU A 163 -0.66 7.04 4.74
C LEU A 163 -0.64 8.30 3.88
N THR A 164 -1.40 8.30 2.80
CA THR A 164 -1.61 9.46 1.93
C THR A 164 -3.09 9.81 1.89
N GLN A 165 -3.42 11.09 2.08
CA GLN A 165 -4.80 11.57 2.00
C GLN A 165 -5.27 11.62 0.54
N VAL A 166 -6.31 10.87 0.21
CA VAL A 166 -6.85 10.73 -1.16
C VAL A 166 -8.24 11.34 -1.33
N SER A 167 -8.90 11.69 -0.23
CA SER A 167 -10.13 12.49 -0.18
C SER A 167 -10.25 13.17 1.18
N SER A 168 -11.28 13.99 1.38
CA SER A 168 -11.53 14.70 2.64
C SER A 168 -11.66 13.78 3.86
N SER A 169 -12.11 12.53 3.67
CA SER A 169 -12.39 11.56 4.74
C SER A 169 -11.61 10.26 4.62
N ARG A 170 -10.73 10.10 3.61
CA ARG A 170 -10.06 8.83 3.35
C ARG A 170 -8.56 9.00 3.19
N GLN A 171 -7.83 8.22 3.97
CA GLN A 171 -6.40 7.96 3.81
C GLN A 171 -6.18 6.57 3.23
N LEU A 172 -5.14 6.40 2.43
CA LEU A 172 -4.73 5.14 1.82
C LEU A 172 -3.30 4.83 2.25
N ALA A 173 -3.06 3.60 2.70
CA ALA A 173 -1.71 3.09 2.90
C ALA A 173 -0.99 3.00 1.55
N VAL A 174 0.24 3.49 1.48
CA VAL A 174 1.07 3.52 0.26
C VAL A 174 2.38 2.77 0.43
N SER A 175 2.53 2.05 1.52
CA SER A 175 3.66 1.14 1.79
C SER A 175 3.25 0.11 2.83
N ASP A 176 3.81 -1.09 2.74
CA ASP A 176 3.72 -2.13 3.76
C ASP A 176 5.02 -2.21 4.57
N ALA A 177 4.91 -2.59 5.85
CA ALA A 177 6.09 -2.81 6.68
C ALA A 177 6.75 -4.15 6.32
N GLY A 178 8.08 -4.16 6.19
CA GLY A 178 8.81 -5.37 5.84
C GLY A 178 8.63 -6.49 6.85
N ALA A 179 8.44 -6.19 8.13
CA ALA A 179 8.13 -7.19 9.14
C ALA A 179 6.81 -7.93 8.83
N ASP A 180 5.79 -7.24 8.33
CA ASP A 180 4.50 -7.87 8.02
C ASP A 180 4.58 -8.74 6.76
N VAL A 181 5.39 -8.33 5.79
CA VAL A 181 5.55 -9.04 4.51
C VAL A 181 6.48 -10.25 4.63
N PHE A 182 7.60 -10.13 5.37
CA PHE A 182 8.68 -11.13 5.34
C PHE A 182 8.86 -11.92 6.65
N GLU A 183 8.46 -11.38 7.81
CA GLU A 183 8.70 -12.01 9.09
C GLU A 183 7.42 -12.60 9.73
N ARG A 184 6.27 -11.92 9.57
CA ARG A 184 4.99 -12.37 10.14
C ARG A 184 4.28 -13.40 9.27
N ILE A 185 5.02 -14.43 8.85
CA ILE A 185 4.44 -15.53 8.09
C ILE A 185 3.68 -16.43 9.05
N LYS A 186 2.39 -16.62 8.81
CA LYS A 186 1.58 -17.54 9.60
C LYS A 186 2.04 -18.96 9.36
N ASN A 187 2.37 -19.68 10.42
CA ASN A 187 2.63 -21.10 10.36
C ASN A 187 1.33 -21.87 10.12
N GLY A 188 1.40 -22.94 9.34
CA GLY A 188 0.24 -23.74 9.01
C GLY A 188 -0.70 -23.06 8.01
N ASN A 189 -2.00 -23.35 8.11
CA ASN A 189 -3.05 -22.78 7.24
C ASN A 189 -3.62 -21.45 7.75
N GLY A 190 -2.99 -20.84 8.76
CA GLY A 190 -3.43 -19.57 9.36
C GLY A 190 -4.51 -19.71 10.45
N VAL A 191 -5.01 -20.92 10.70
CA VAL A 191 -6.02 -21.23 11.73
C VAL A 191 -5.47 -22.19 12.77
N PHE A 192 -4.84 -23.27 12.33
CA PHE A 192 -4.14 -24.24 13.18
C PHE A 192 -2.79 -24.62 12.56
N LYS A 193 -1.96 -25.23 13.36
CA LYS A 193 -0.61 -25.69 12.96
C LYS A 193 -0.54 -27.19 13.20
N THR A 194 0.00 -27.93 12.25
CA THR A 194 0.36 -29.35 12.40
C THR A 194 1.83 -29.46 12.76
N ALA A 195 2.16 -30.35 13.65
CA ALA A 195 3.54 -30.68 14.03
C ALA A 195 3.66 -32.16 14.34
N ALA A 196 4.82 -32.75 14.08
CA ALA A 196 5.12 -34.09 14.57
C ALA A 196 5.42 -34.04 16.07
N ASP A 197 4.95 -35.05 16.83
CA ASP A 197 5.34 -35.19 18.22
C ASP A 197 6.88 -35.36 18.31
N PRO A 198 7.57 -34.65 19.25
CA PRO A 198 9.02 -34.80 19.43
C PRO A 198 9.52 -36.22 19.72
N VAL A 199 8.66 -37.09 20.26
CA VAL A 199 9.00 -38.51 20.50
C VAL A 199 8.64 -39.43 19.33
N ASN A 200 8.07 -38.91 18.26
CA ASN A 200 7.73 -39.67 17.07
C ASN A 200 9.01 -40.18 16.36
N THR A 201 9.12 -41.47 16.20
CA THR A 201 10.23 -42.13 15.47
C THR A 201 9.87 -42.48 14.02
N GLY A 202 8.63 -42.24 13.62
CA GLY A 202 8.15 -42.47 12.26
C GLY A 202 8.60 -41.39 11.28
N THR A 203 8.52 -41.70 9.99
CA THR A 203 8.86 -40.77 8.88
C THR A 203 7.63 -40.11 8.26
N GLY A 204 6.46 -40.26 8.87
CA GLY A 204 5.21 -39.67 8.38
C GLY A 204 5.26 -38.13 8.41
N ILE A 205 4.81 -37.50 7.32
CA ILE A 205 4.68 -36.06 7.21
C ILE A 205 3.19 -35.73 7.13
N ILE A 206 2.74 -34.81 7.96
CA ILE A 206 1.38 -34.29 7.92
C ILE A 206 1.38 -32.91 7.20
N ASP A 207 0.51 -32.80 6.22
CA ASP A 207 0.29 -31.49 5.55
C ASP A 207 -0.48 -30.54 6.47
N VAL A 208 -0.29 -29.26 6.24
CA VAL A 208 -0.96 -28.18 7.02
C VAL A 208 -2.48 -28.20 6.89
N GLY A 209 -3.02 -28.90 5.90
CA GLY A 209 -4.45 -29.01 5.64
C GLY A 209 -5.12 -27.68 5.26
N SER A 210 -6.43 -27.73 5.06
CA SER A 210 -7.27 -26.56 4.80
C SER A 210 -8.55 -26.60 5.64
N VAL A 211 -9.04 -25.44 6.05
CA VAL A 211 -10.30 -25.32 6.79
C VAL A 211 -11.45 -25.31 5.78
N ILE A 212 -12.24 -26.39 5.77
CA ILE A 212 -13.42 -26.52 4.88
C ILE A 212 -14.60 -25.72 5.44
N ASN A 213 -14.81 -25.78 6.76
CA ASN A 213 -15.91 -25.08 7.43
C ASN A 213 -15.38 -24.35 8.67
N PRO A 214 -15.16 -23.01 8.58
CA PRO A 214 -14.67 -22.24 9.73
C PRO A 214 -15.62 -22.25 10.94
N ALA A 215 -16.92 -22.44 10.73
CA ALA A 215 -17.90 -22.46 11.81
C ALA A 215 -17.85 -23.73 12.67
N SER A 216 -17.15 -24.77 12.21
CA SER A 216 -16.98 -26.04 12.91
C SER A 216 -15.67 -26.15 13.68
N LEU A 217 -14.89 -25.07 13.73
CA LEU A 217 -13.64 -25.05 14.51
C LEU A 217 -13.97 -24.99 16.00
N THR A 218 -13.47 -25.97 16.74
CA THR A 218 -13.65 -26.06 18.21
C THR A 218 -12.61 -25.25 18.98
N GLY A 219 -11.44 -25.03 18.37
CA GLY A 219 -10.30 -24.38 19.04
C GLY A 219 -9.53 -25.31 19.98
N ASP A 220 -9.84 -26.61 19.95
CA ASP A 220 -9.19 -27.62 20.75
C ASP A 220 -7.91 -28.14 20.07
N ASP A 221 -7.00 -28.71 20.85
CA ASP A 221 -5.83 -29.42 20.36
C ASP A 221 -6.19 -30.89 20.09
N TYR A 222 -5.73 -31.41 18.97
CA TYR A 222 -5.99 -32.79 18.56
C TYR A 222 -4.69 -33.54 18.33
N GLU A 223 -4.64 -34.80 18.81
CA GLU A 223 -3.55 -35.72 18.54
C GLU A 223 -4.01 -36.77 17.53
N ILE A 224 -3.15 -37.05 16.53
CA ILE A 224 -3.37 -38.12 15.54
C ILE A 224 -2.36 -39.20 15.78
N SER A 225 -2.84 -40.36 16.26
CA SER A 225 -2.01 -41.56 16.53
C SER A 225 -2.14 -42.56 15.41
N PHE A 226 -1.00 -43.05 14.89
CA PHE A 226 -0.95 -44.08 13.85
C PHE A 226 -0.57 -45.42 14.45
N THR A 227 -1.32 -46.44 14.14
CA THR A 227 -1.06 -47.83 14.55
C THR A 227 -0.94 -48.73 13.33
N VAL A 228 0.16 -49.50 13.28
CA VAL A 228 0.38 -50.47 12.20
C VAL A 228 0.18 -51.89 12.75
N THR A 229 -0.86 -52.59 12.28
CA THR A 229 -1.16 -53.98 12.66
C THR A 229 -1.25 -54.83 11.40
N ASN A 230 -0.41 -55.87 11.33
CA ASN A 230 -0.35 -56.77 10.17
C ASN A 230 -0.14 -56.05 8.81
N GLY A 231 0.64 -54.96 8.79
CA GLY A 231 0.89 -54.19 7.59
C GLY A 231 -0.25 -53.24 7.18
N VAL A 232 -1.29 -53.13 7.98
CA VAL A 232 -2.39 -52.14 7.79
C VAL A 232 -2.16 -51.00 8.75
N THR A 233 -2.09 -49.79 8.22
CA THR A 233 -2.00 -48.56 9.02
C THR A 233 -3.41 -48.02 9.29
N THR A 234 -3.74 -47.88 10.56
CA THR A 234 -4.94 -47.19 11.03
C THR A 234 -4.53 -45.92 11.77
N PHE A 235 -5.43 -44.98 11.90
CA PHE A 235 -5.21 -43.76 12.70
C PHE A 235 -6.40 -43.49 13.59
N ASP A 236 -6.13 -42.93 14.73
CA ASP A 236 -7.13 -42.39 15.67
C ASP A 236 -6.89 -40.90 15.87
N VAL A 237 -7.97 -40.12 15.99
CA VAL A 237 -7.93 -38.70 16.31
C VAL A 237 -8.56 -38.50 17.67
N VAL A 238 -7.79 -38.01 18.61
CA VAL A 238 -8.24 -37.75 19.98
C VAL A 238 -8.10 -36.27 20.32
N ASN A 239 -8.98 -35.75 21.14
CA ASN A 239 -8.82 -34.43 21.73
C ASN A 239 -7.78 -34.55 22.84
N ALA A 240 -6.73 -33.70 22.77
CA ALA A 240 -5.56 -33.77 23.67
C ALA A 240 -5.79 -33.05 24.98
#